data_94c359a4264fe0bbe0f3710fdc23520d
#
_entry.id   94c359a4264fe0bbe0f3710fdc23520d
#
_cell.length_a   1.000
_cell.length_b   1.000
_cell.length_c   1.000
_cell.angle_alpha   90.00
_cell.angle_beta   90.00
_cell.angle_gamma   90.00
#
_symmetry.space_group_name_H-M   'P 1'
#
loop_
_entity.id
_entity.type
_entity.pdbx_description
1 polymer ?
#
loop_
_entity_poly.entity_id
_entity_poly.type
_entity_poly.pdbx_seq_one_letter_code
_entity_poly.pdbx_strand_id
1 'polypeptide(L)'
;MEFKISKQLIQELEQLIQNKNDQQLEVLLNDMHHADIAEILDELDFNEATYIFKVLDSEKTAEILLELEDDLRENILSRLSPKEIAEELDELETNDAADIIAELSQDLKAEVISELLDVEHAKDIV
;
A
#
# COMPACT_ATOMS: atom_id res chain seq x y z
N MET A 1 3.65 -1.40 25.22
CA MET A 1 5.01 -1.75 24.76
C MET A 1 5.24 -1.12 23.39
N GLU A 2 6.30 -0.34 23.27
CA GLU A 2 6.58 0.31 21.98
C GLU A 2 7.13 -0.72 20.99
N PHE A 3 6.61 -0.65 19.76
CA PHE A 3 7.13 -1.45 18.66
C PHE A 3 8.50 -0.92 18.26
N LYS A 4 9.45 -1.82 18.11
CA LYS A 4 10.79 -1.45 17.64
C LYS A 4 11.18 -2.33 16.46
N ILE A 5 11.58 -1.66 15.38
CA ILE A 5 12.09 -2.36 14.21
C ILE A 5 13.50 -2.84 14.52
N SER A 6 13.69 -4.15 14.50
CA SER A 6 15.02 -4.72 14.68
C SER A 6 15.65 -5.00 13.32
N LYS A 7 16.98 -4.96 13.30
CA LYS A 7 17.75 -5.33 12.12
C LYS A 7 17.43 -6.76 11.69
N GLN A 8 17.22 -7.63 12.68
CA GLN A 8 16.87 -9.03 12.43
C GLN A 8 15.53 -9.16 11.72
N LEU A 9 14.54 -8.38 12.13
CA LEU A 9 13.23 -8.39 11.48
C LEU A 9 13.33 -7.95 10.01
N ILE A 10 14.08 -6.89 9.74
CA ILE A 10 14.26 -6.41 8.36
C ILE A 10 14.94 -7.48 7.50
N GLN A 11 15.98 -8.14 8.03
CA GLN A 11 16.66 -9.21 7.31
C GLN A 11 15.74 -10.39 7.02
N GLU A 12 14.90 -10.76 7.99
CA GLU A 12 13.90 -11.82 7.81
C GLU A 12 12.91 -11.48 6.71
N LEU A 13 12.42 -10.24 6.70
CA LEU A 13 11.48 -9.78 5.65
C LEU A 13 12.14 -9.80 4.29
N GLU A 14 13.38 -9.30 4.19
CA GLU A 14 14.12 -9.31 2.92
C GLU A 14 14.31 -10.74 2.41
N GLN A 15 14.57 -11.67 3.29
CA GLN A 15 14.73 -13.08 2.93
C GLN A 15 13.41 -13.65 2.39
N LEU A 16 12.29 -13.34 3.02
CA LEU A 16 10.98 -13.79 2.58
C LEU A 16 10.62 -13.19 1.22
N ILE A 17 10.97 -11.93 0.98
CA ILE A 17 10.76 -11.27 -0.30
C ILE A 17 11.58 -11.95 -1.40
N GLN A 18 12.85 -12.22 -1.14
CA GLN A 18 13.73 -12.89 -2.10
C GLN A 18 13.23 -14.26 -2.47
N ASN A 19 12.68 -14.98 -1.50
CA ASN A 19 12.13 -16.34 -1.70
C ASN A 19 10.70 -16.33 -2.23
N LYS A 20 10.11 -15.16 -2.40
CA LYS A 20 8.72 -14.97 -2.83
C LYS A 20 7.73 -15.75 -1.95
N ASN A 21 8.00 -15.76 -0.66
CA ASN A 21 7.17 -16.45 0.32
C ASN A 21 6.05 -15.53 0.79
N ASP A 22 5.10 -15.28 -0.10
CA ASP A 22 4.00 -14.33 0.11
C ASP A 22 3.12 -14.71 1.29
N GLN A 23 2.84 -16.01 1.44
CA GLN A 23 1.99 -16.49 2.51
C GLN A 23 2.59 -16.19 3.89
N GLN A 24 3.89 -16.43 4.05
CA GLN A 24 4.57 -16.14 5.31
C GLN A 24 4.65 -14.63 5.59
N LEU A 25 4.83 -13.82 4.53
CA LEU A 25 4.79 -12.37 4.67
C LEU A 25 3.42 -11.91 5.17
N GLU A 26 2.34 -12.44 4.60
CA GLU A 26 0.99 -12.11 5.06
C GLU A 26 0.79 -12.50 6.52
N VAL A 27 1.18 -13.70 6.90
CA VAL A 27 1.01 -14.18 8.27
C VAL A 27 1.76 -13.28 9.25
N LEU A 28 2.99 -12.92 8.91
CA LEU A 28 3.83 -12.10 9.78
C LEU A 28 3.30 -10.66 9.91
N LEU A 29 2.85 -10.09 8.81
CA LEU A 29 2.48 -8.67 8.76
C LEU A 29 1.02 -8.40 9.13
N ASN A 30 0.11 -9.36 8.91
CA ASN A 30 -1.31 -9.14 9.19
C ASN A 30 -1.61 -8.86 10.66
N ASP A 31 -0.78 -9.38 11.56
CA ASP A 31 -0.95 -9.16 13.00
C ASP A 31 -0.38 -7.81 13.46
N MET A 32 0.35 -7.12 12.60
CA MET A 32 0.96 -5.84 12.95
C MET A 32 0.02 -4.67 12.67
N HIS A 33 0.16 -3.63 13.48
CA HIS A 33 -0.57 -2.38 13.27
C HIS A 33 -0.06 -1.70 11.99
N HIS A 34 -0.96 -1.04 11.25
CA HIS A 34 -0.61 -0.40 9.99
C HIS A 34 0.50 0.66 10.14
N ALA A 35 0.54 1.38 11.26
CA ALA A 35 1.59 2.36 11.52
C ALA A 35 2.96 1.71 11.66
N ASP A 36 3.01 0.53 12.28
CA ASP A 36 4.26 -0.23 12.44
C ASP A 36 4.75 -0.76 11.11
N ILE A 37 3.82 -1.23 10.27
CA ILE A 37 4.17 -1.69 8.92
C ILE A 37 4.72 -0.53 8.09
N ALA A 38 4.11 0.65 8.21
CA ALA A 38 4.61 1.84 7.51
C ALA A 38 6.06 2.15 7.87
N GLU A 39 6.42 2.04 9.16
CA GLU A 39 7.80 2.22 9.60
C GLU A 39 8.74 1.16 9.01
N ILE A 40 8.28 -0.08 8.94
CA ILE A 40 9.05 -1.16 8.32
C ILE A 40 9.33 -0.85 6.85
N LEU A 41 8.31 -0.41 6.11
CA LEU A 41 8.45 -0.08 4.70
C LEU A 41 9.46 1.04 4.47
N ASP A 42 9.53 1.99 5.41
CA ASP A 42 10.49 3.09 5.35
C ASP A 42 11.95 2.59 5.48
N GLU A 43 12.16 1.45 6.12
CA GLU A 43 13.49 0.85 6.29
C GLU A 43 13.90 -0.05 5.11
N LEU A 44 12.98 -0.37 4.21
CA LEU A 44 13.24 -1.20 3.04
C LEU A 44 13.51 -0.32 1.81
N ASP A 45 14.09 -0.90 0.75
CA ASP A 45 14.19 -0.16 -0.51
C ASP A 45 12.80 -0.08 -1.17
N PHE A 46 12.67 0.76 -2.21
CA PHE A 46 11.38 1.00 -2.85
C PHE A 46 10.80 -0.27 -3.50
N ASN A 47 11.65 -1.12 -4.04
CA ASN A 47 11.21 -2.37 -4.66
C ASN A 47 10.67 -3.34 -3.62
N GLU A 48 11.36 -3.47 -2.50
CA GLU A 48 10.95 -4.34 -1.40
C GLU A 48 9.66 -3.84 -0.76
N ALA A 49 9.58 -2.53 -0.50
CA ALA A 49 8.38 -1.91 0.06
C ALA A 49 7.18 -2.14 -0.86
N THR A 50 7.35 -1.95 -2.17
CA THR A 50 6.28 -2.16 -3.15
C THR A 50 5.86 -3.63 -3.17
N TYR A 51 6.82 -4.55 -3.09
CA TYR A 51 6.51 -5.98 -3.07
C TYR A 51 5.58 -6.31 -1.90
N ILE A 52 5.93 -5.86 -0.69
CA ILE A 52 5.10 -6.07 0.49
C ILE A 52 3.72 -5.45 0.30
N PHE A 53 3.67 -4.22 -0.22
CA PHE A 53 2.43 -3.51 -0.45
C PHE A 53 1.49 -4.30 -1.38
N LYS A 54 2.05 -4.96 -2.40
CA LYS A 54 1.26 -5.76 -3.34
C LYS A 54 0.84 -7.12 -2.78
N VAL A 55 1.58 -7.65 -1.81
CA VAL A 55 1.26 -8.94 -1.18
C VAL A 55 0.06 -8.81 -0.23
N LEU A 56 0.01 -7.71 0.51
CA LEU A 56 -1.07 -7.47 1.48
C LEU A 56 -2.35 -7.05 0.75
N ASP A 57 -3.51 -7.32 1.37
CA ASP A 57 -4.77 -6.92 0.75
C ASP A 57 -4.99 -5.40 0.85
N SER A 58 -5.86 -4.88 -0.02
CA SER A 58 -6.08 -3.44 -0.14
C SER A 58 -6.71 -2.82 1.11
N GLU A 59 -7.47 -3.58 1.87
CA GLU A 59 -8.04 -3.09 3.12
C GLU A 59 -6.94 -2.71 4.11
N LYS A 60 -5.89 -3.52 4.19
CA LYS A 60 -4.74 -3.27 5.06
C LYS A 60 -3.84 -2.18 4.51
N THR A 61 -3.51 -2.27 3.22
CA THR A 61 -2.56 -1.34 2.60
C THR A 61 -3.09 0.07 2.44
N ALA A 62 -4.41 0.23 2.31
CA ALA A 62 -5.02 1.57 2.24
C ALA A 62 -4.69 2.38 3.51
N GLU A 63 -4.80 1.77 4.68
CA GLU A 63 -4.46 2.43 5.93
C GLU A 63 -2.95 2.68 6.06
N ILE A 64 -2.14 1.72 5.59
CA ILE A 64 -0.68 1.88 5.55
C ILE A 64 -0.30 3.07 4.69
N LEU A 65 -0.97 3.23 3.54
CA LEU A 65 -0.70 4.31 2.60
C LEU A 65 -0.80 5.69 3.26
N LEU A 66 -1.77 5.87 4.14
CA LEU A 66 -1.95 7.14 4.86
C LEU A 66 -0.84 7.43 5.85
N GLU A 67 -0.17 6.40 6.35
CA GLU A 67 0.90 6.52 7.35
C GLU A 67 2.29 6.69 6.72
N LEU A 68 2.43 6.48 5.41
CA LEU A 68 3.72 6.55 4.73
C LEU A 68 4.21 7.99 4.61
N GLU A 69 5.54 8.14 4.63
CA GLU A 69 6.18 9.40 4.29
C GLU A 69 5.88 9.75 2.82
N ASP A 70 5.83 11.05 2.52
CA ASP A 70 5.43 11.54 1.19
C ASP A 70 6.24 10.91 0.05
N ASP A 71 7.56 10.85 0.20
CA ASP A 71 8.44 10.30 -0.84
C ASP A 71 8.17 8.82 -1.10
N LEU A 72 8.01 8.04 -0.02
CA LEU A 72 7.76 6.61 -0.14
C LEU A 72 6.38 6.36 -0.73
N ARG A 73 5.38 7.11 -0.28
CA ARG A 73 4.02 7.00 -0.83
C ARG A 73 4.01 7.27 -2.33
N GLU A 74 4.66 8.36 -2.75
CA GLU A 74 4.76 8.71 -4.16
C GLU A 74 5.44 7.60 -4.97
N ASN A 75 6.52 7.04 -4.44
CA ASN A 75 7.23 5.95 -5.11
C ASN A 75 6.38 4.71 -5.26
N ILE A 76 5.67 4.31 -4.20
CA ILE A 76 4.80 3.13 -4.25
C ILE A 76 3.67 3.37 -5.25
N LEU A 77 3.01 4.53 -5.18
CA LEU A 77 1.92 4.85 -6.10
C LEU A 77 2.37 4.85 -7.56
N SER A 78 3.60 5.30 -7.84
CA SER A 78 4.13 5.31 -9.20
C SER A 78 4.36 3.90 -9.75
N ARG A 79 4.45 2.90 -8.88
CA ARG A 79 4.71 1.51 -9.26
C ARG A 79 3.43 0.66 -9.31
N LEU A 80 2.30 1.25 -8.94
CA LEU A 80 1.00 0.59 -9.01
C LEU A 80 0.29 0.99 -10.31
N SER A 81 -0.55 0.09 -10.82
CA SER A 81 -1.41 0.44 -11.96
C SER A 81 -2.54 1.36 -11.49
N PRO A 82 -3.17 2.12 -12.41
CA PRO A 82 -4.33 2.94 -12.05
C PRO A 82 -5.43 2.13 -11.38
N LYS A 83 -5.65 0.89 -11.81
CA LYS A 83 -6.64 0.01 -11.20
C LYS A 83 -6.26 -0.35 -9.76
N GLU A 84 -5.00 -0.66 -9.53
CA GLU A 84 -4.52 -0.97 -8.17
C GLU A 84 -4.67 0.24 -7.25
N ILE A 85 -4.35 1.45 -7.74
CA ILE A 85 -4.53 2.67 -6.98
C ILE A 85 -6.00 2.89 -6.66
N ALA A 86 -6.88 2.70 -7.63
CA ALA A 86 -8.32 2.85 -7.43
C ALA A 86 -8.85 1.89 -6.37
N GLU A 87 -8.38 0.65 -6.36
CA GLU A 87 -8.78 -0.33 -5.35
C GLU A 87 -8.37 0.12 -3.94
N GLU A 88 -7.17 0.72 -3.81
CA GLU A 88 -6.73 1.27 -2.52
C GLU A 88 -7.62 2.44 -2.08
N LEU A 89 -7.90 3.37 -3.00
CA LEU A 89 -8.69 4.55 -2.69
C LEU A 89 -10.14 4.20 -2.34
N ASP A 90 -10.67 3.13 -2.92
CA ASP A 90 -12.02 2.67 -2.64
C ASP A 90 -12.18 2.24 -1.18
N GLU A 91 -11.08 1.83 -0.52
CA GLU A 91 -11.09 1.44 0.88
C GLU A 91 -10.96 2.62 1.84
N LEU A 92 -10.69 3.82 1.33
CA LEU A 92 -10.49 5.01 2.15
C LEU A 92 -11.76 5.84 2.24
N GLU A 93 -11.83 6.68 3.27
CA GLU A 93 -12.86 7.71 3.36
C GLU A 93 -12.65 8.72 2.24
N THR A 94 -13.72 9.36 1.80
CA THR A 94 -13.72 10.26 0.65
C THR A 94 -12.67 11.37 0.77
N ASN A 95 -12.53 11.97 1.95
CA ASN A 95 -11.56 13.04 2.15
C ASN A 95 -10.11 12.56 2.05
N ASP A 96 -9.83 11.36 2.56
CA ASP A 96 -8.48 10.78 2.47
C ASP A 96 -8.16 10.40 1.04
N ALA A 97 -9.12 9.81 0.33
CA ALA A 97 -8.97 9.47 -1.08
C ALA A 97 -8.71 10.73 -1.92
N ALA A 98 -9.42 11.81 -1.65
CA ALA A 98 -9.24 13.07 -2.35
C ALA A 98 -7.84 13.64 -2.15
N ASP A 99 -7.30 13.55 -0.94
CA ASP A 99 -5.94 14.01 -0.65
C ASP A 99 -4.89 13.23 -1.45
N ILE A 100 -5.06 11.91 -1.55
CA ILE A 100 -4.15 11.07 -2.35
C ILE A 100 -4.25 11.43 -3.84
N ILE A 101 -5.49 11.56 -4.34
CA ILE A 101 -5.72 11.93 -5.75
C ILE A 101 -5.02 13.26 -6.08
N ALA A 102 -5.07 14.23 -5.15
CA ALA A 102 -4.43 15.53 -5.36
C ALA A 102 -2.91 15.43 -5.53
N GLU A 103 -2.28 14.39 -5.00
CA GLU A 103 -0.84 14.16 -5.13
C GLU A 103 -0.43 13.56 -6.49
N LEU A 104 -1.39 13.01 -7.23
CA LEU A 104 -1.10 12.31 -8.49
C LEU A 104 -0.86 13.29 -9.64
N SER A 105 -0.08 12.86 -10.65
CA SER A 105 0.08 13.63 -11.88
C SER A 105 -1.27 13.73 -12.60
N GLN A 106 -1.41 14.71 -13.49
CA GLN A 106 -2.66 14.95 -14.21
C GLN A 106 -3.13 13.72 -15.00
N ASP A 107 -2.19 13.08 -15.72
CA ASP A 107 -2.50 11.91 -16.53
C ASP A 107 -2.93 10.72 -15.68
N LEU A 108 -2.19 10.45 -14.61
CA LEU A 108 -2.48 9.35 -13.70
C LEU A 108 -3.79 9.60 -12.97
N LYS A 109 -4.03 10.85 -12.57
CA LYS A 109 -5.26 11.25 -11.89
C LYS A 109 -6.49 10.89 -12.73
N ALA A 110 -6.47 11.22 -14.02
CA ALA A 110 -7.59 10.94 -14.92
C ALA A 110 -7.84 9.44 -15.04
N GLU A 111 -6.78 8.66 -15.17
CA GLU A 111 -6.89 7.20 -15.28
C GLU A 111 -7.42 6.57 -13.99
N VAL A 112 -6.95 7.04 -12.84
CA VAL A 112 -7.39 6.53 -11.53
C VAL A 112 -8.86 6.86 -11.30
N ILE A 113 -9.29 8.08 -11.62
CA ILE A 113 -10.69 8.47 -11.46
C ILE A 113 -11.59 7.59 -12.33
N SER A 114 -11.16 7.30 -13.56
CA SER A 114 -11.91 6.42 -14.46
C SER A 114 -12.07 5.02 -13.84
N GLU A 115 -10.99 4.48 -13.28
CA GLU A 115 -11.04 3.17 -12.63
C GLU A 115 -11.91 3.17 -11.37
N LEU A 116 -11.91 4.27 -10.61
CA LEU A 116 -12.77 4.41 -9.42
C LEU A 116 -14.24 4.36 -9.79
N LEU A 117 -14.62 5.01 -10.88
CA LEU A 117 -15.99 4.98 -11.37
C LEU A 117 -16.41 3.56 -11.76
N ASP A 118 -15.49 2.80 -12.37
CA ASP A 118 -15.75 1.41 -12.73
C ASP A 118 -15.94 0.53 -11.49
N VAL A 119 -15.14 0.72 -10.46
CA VAL A 119 -15.25 -0.03 -9.20
C VAL A 119 -16.60 0.26 -8.53
N GLU A 120 -16.97 1.53 -8.42
CA GLU A 120 -18.24 1.91 -7.81
C GLU A 120 -19.43 1.40 -8.61
N HIS A 121 -19.35 1.45 -9.94
CA HIS A 121 -20.41 0.96 -10.82
C HIS A 121 -20.60 -0.55 -10.64
N ALA A 122 -19.50 -1.30 -10.51
CA ALA A 122 -19.58 -2.75 -10.28
C ALA A 122 -20.27 -3.07 -8.95
N LYS A 123 -20.07 -2.25 -7.93
CA LYS A 123 -20.75 -2.44 -6.62
C LYS A 123 -22.23 -2.15 -6.72
N ASP A 124 -22.64 -1.18 -7.53
CA ASP A 124 -24.04 -0.80 -7.68
C ASP A 124 -24.86 -1.86 -8.43
N ILE A 125 -24.21 -2.70 -9.21
CA ILE A 125 -24.88 -3.75 -10.00
C ILE A 125 -25.23 -4.98 -9.16
N VAL A 126 -24.57 -5.17 -8.04
CA VAL A 126 -24.75 -6.36 -7.18
C VAL A 126 -26.05 -6.31 -6.38
#